data_319920ffe54d54832304c45c69ad2f2b
#
_entry.id   319920ffe54d54832304c45c69ad2f2b
#
_cell.length_a   1.000
_cell.length_b   1.000
_cell.length_c   1.000
_cell.angle_alpha   90.00
_cell.angle_beta   90.00
_cell.angle_gamma   90.00
#
_symmetry.space_group_name_H-M   'P 1'
#
loop_
_entity.id
_entity.type
_entity.pdbx_description
1 polymer ?
#
loop_
_entity_poly.entity_id
_entity_poly.type
_entity_poly.pdbx_seq_one_letter_code
_entity_poly.pdbx_strand_id
1 'polypeptide(L)'
;MNLVNVTKSVDIVSLSFLAKSIWTECYSEILSMRQIEYMTDKFLSPDAISSQIENEGYEYYFIEYDNDIAGFTAIRREETSLFLSKLYVKNEYRKKGLASFVVNYLEERCEQDGLSYIWLTVNVNNHTAINAYKRKGFVIFKNECTDIGGGYYMDDHFMKKNINS
;
A
#
# COMPACT_ATOMS: atom_id res chain seq x y z
N MET A 1 -4.38 2.40 17.96
CA MET A 1 -3.96 2.00 16.61
C MET A 1 -2.78 1.06 16.71
N ASN A 2 -2.79 0.00 15.92
CA ASN A 2 -1.76 -1.03 15.98
C ASN A 2 -1.51 -1.63 14.59
N LEU A 3 -0.28 -2.12 14.34
CA LEU A 3 0.07 -2.89 13.15
C LEU A 3 0.31 -4.34 13.55
N VAL A 4 -0.39 -5.26 12.88
CA VAL A 4 -0.27 -6.70 13.14
C VAL A 4 0.35 -7.38 11.93
N ASN A 5 1.53 -7.96 12.11
CA ASN A 5 2.26 -8.63 11.04
C ASN A 5 1.50 -9.85 10.53
N VAL A 6 1.40 -9.98 9.20
CA VAL A 6 0.71 -11.09 8.53
C VAL A 6 1.75 -12.13 8.12
N THR A 7 1.77 -13.26 8.81
CA THR A 7 2.73 -14.35 8.56
C THR A 7 2.06 -15.72 8.33
N LYS A 8 0.88 -15.93 8.91
CA LYS A 8 0.18 -17.23 8.87
C LYS A 8 -0.71 -17.35 7.64
N SER A 9 -0.85 -18.56 7.11
CA SER A 9 -1.70 -18.83 5.94
C SER A 9 -3.14 -18.36 6.11
N VAL A 10 -3.72 -18.55 7.30
CA VAL A 10 -5.11 -18.13 7.59
C VAL A 10 -5.23 -16.60 7.52
N ASP A 11 -4.24 -15.87 8.00
CA ASP A 11 -4.22 -14.40 7.95
C ASP A 11 -4.02 -13.90 6.53
N ILE A 12 -3.24 -14.59 5.71
CA ILE A 12 -3.04 -14.27 4.29
C ILE A 12 -4.36 -14.39 3.52
N VAL A 13 -5.14 -15.44 3.77
CA VAL A 13 -6.46 -15.60 3.15
C VAL A 13 -7.40 -14.46 3.57
N SER A 14 -7.46 -14.16 4.85
CA SER A 14 -8.26 -13.05 5.38
C SER A 14 -7.83 -11.70 4.78
N LEU A 15 -6.53 -11.47 4.68
CA LEU A 15 -5.95 -10.28 4.06
C LEU A 15 -6.33 -10.16 2.59
N SER A 16 -6.27 -11.26 1.84
CA SER A 16 -6.66 -11.29 0.42
C SER A 16 -8.11 -10.85 0.22
N PHE A 17 -9.02 -11.35 1.03
CA PHE A 17 -10.44 -10.92 0.99
C PHE A 17 -10.60 -9.45 1.32
N LEU A 18 -9.96 -8.99 2.38
CA LEU A 18 -9.98 -7.58 2.79
C LEU A 18 -9.44 -6.68 1.70
N ALA A 19 -8.29 -7.02 1.14
CA ALA A 19 -7.63 -6.23 0.11
C ALA A 19 -8.48 -6.12 -1.16
N LYS A 20 -9.08 -7.21 -1.59
CA LYS A 20 -9.98 -7.23 -2.75
C LYS A 20 -11.19 -6.32 -2.53
N SER A 21 -11.80 -6.39 -1.36
CA SER A 21 -12.93 -5.54 -0.98
C SER A 21 -12.55 -4.06 -1.00
N ILE A 22 -11.44 -3.69 -0.38
CA ILE A 22 -10.99 -2.30 -0.31
C ILE A 22 -10.59 -1.77 -1.69
N TRP A 23 -9.88 -2.56 -2.49
CA TRP A 23 -9.49 -2.15 -3.85
C TRP A 23 -10.70 -1.93 -4.76
N THR A 24 -11.70 -2.80 -4.67
CA THR A 24 -12.96 -2.61 -5.42
C THR A 24 -13.61 -1.28 -5.05
N GLU A 25 -13.67 -0.98 -3.76
CA GLU A 25 -14.23 0.26 -3.25
C GLU A 25 -13.42 1.49 -3.71
N CYS A 26 -12.08 1.43 -3.61
CA CYS A 26 -11.20 2.54 -3.96
C CYS A 26 -11.15 2.85 -5.46
N TYR A 27 -11.19 1.82 -6.31
CA TYR A 27 -10.90 1.95 -7.74
C TYR A 27 -12.12 1.85 -8.65
N SER A 28 -13.33 1.58 -8.11
CA SER A 28 -14.54 1.39 -8.91
C SER A 28 -14.89 2.58 -9.81
N GLU A 29 -14.53 3.80 -9.43
CA GLU A 29 -14.75 5.01 -10.22
C GLU A 29 -13.56 5.40 -11.10
N ILE A 30 -12.41 4.74 -10.94
CA ILE A 30 -11.16 5.05 -11.63
C ILE A 30 -10.86 4.01 -12.72
N LEU A 31 -11.11 2.74 -12.43
CA LEU A 31 -10.78 1.60 -13.27
C LEU A 31 -12.02 0.77 -13.56
N SER A 32 -12.00 0.02 -14.68
CA SER A 32 -13.06 -0.94 -14.99
C SER A 32 -13.07 -2.08 -13.98
N MET A 33 -14.24 -2.70 -13.75
CA MET A 33 -14.35 -3.88 -12.88
C MET A 33 -13.47 -5.03 -13.37
N ARG A 34 -13.34 -5.20 -14.67
CA ARG A 34 -12.46 -6.23 -15.25
C ARG A 34 -11.00 -5.99 -14.91
N GLN A 35 -10.55 -4.75 -14.95
CA GLN A 35 -9.18 -4.40 -14.58
C GLN A 35 -8.95 -4.60 -13.07
N ILE A 36 -9.91 -4.23 -12.24
CA ILE A 36 -9.83 -4.44 -10.78
C ILE A 36 -9.74 -5.94 -10.48
N GLU A 37 -10.58 -6.76 -11.09
CA GLU A 37 -10.54 -8.23 -10.92
C GLU A 37 -9.19 -8.80 -11.37
N TYR A 38 -8.70 -8.38 -12.52
CA TYR A 38 -7.40 -8.80 -13.02
C TYR A 38 -6.27 -8.45 -12.03
N MET A 39 -6.26 -7.23 -11.53
CA MET A 39 -5.23 -6.75 -10.60
C MET A 39 -5.31 -7.47 -9.25
N THR A 40 -6.51 -7.65 -8.71
CA THR A 40 -6.69 -8.33 -7.42
C THR A 40 -6.30 -9.81 -7.52
N ASP A 41 -6.60 -10.48 -8.62
CA ASP A 41 -6.20 -11.86 -8.84
C ASP A 41 -4.68 -11.99 -9.02
N LYS A 42 -4.07 -11.08 -9.75
CA LYS A 42 -2.64 -11.11 -10.02
C LYS A 42 -1.79 -10.71 -8.81
N PHE A 43 -2.18 -9.67 -8.09
CA PHE A 43 -1.35 -9.05 -7.06
C PHE A 43 -1.79 -9.35 -5.63
N LEU A 44 -3.05 -9.69 -5.42
CA LEU A 44 -3.65 -9.83 -4.09
C LEU A 44 -4.33 -11.17 -3.84
N SER A 45 -4.12 -12.17 -4.69
CA SER A 45 -4.54 -13.55 -4.37
C SER A 45 -3.71 -14.08 -3.20
N PRO A 46 -4.20 -15.08 -2.46
CA PRO A 46 -3.42 -15.69 -1.37
C PRO A 46 -2.04 -16.17 -1.83
N ASP A 47 -1.95 -16.79 -3.00
CA ASP A 47 -0.68 -17.26 -3.56
C ASP A 47 0.27 -16.09 -3.90
N ALA A 48 -0.26 -15.01 -4.48
CA ALA A 48 0.52 -13.84 -4.81
C ALA A 48 1.08 -13.17 -3.54
N ILE A 49 0.26 -13.01 -2.51
CA ILE A 49 0.70 -12.42 -1.23
C ILE A 49 1.74 -13.32 -0.56
N SER A 50 1.51 -14.64 -0.54
CA SER A 50 2.48 -15.61 0.03
C SER A 50 3.83 -15.51 -0.68
N SER A 51 3.85 -15.46 -2.00
CA SER A 51 5.06 -15.33 -2.79
C SER A 51 5.79 -14.01 -2.53
N GLN A 52 5.06 -12.92 -2.41
CA GLN A 52 5.63 -11.62 -2.08
C GLN A 52 6.32 -11.64 -0.72
N ILE A 53 5.71 -12.26 0.28
CA ILE A 53 6.27 -12.36 1.64
C ILE A 53 7.49 -13.29 1.65
N GLU A 54 7.39 -14.47 1.04
CA GLU A 54 8.41 -15.50 1.11
C GLU A 54 9.62 -15.23 0.19
N ASN A 55 9.38 -14.68 -1.00
CA ASN A 55 10.37 -14.61 -2.06
C ASN A 55 10.79 -13.20 -2.47
N GLU A 56 10.00 -12.17 -2.17
CA GLU A 56 10.20 -10.83 -2.70
C GLU A 56 10.47 -9.77 -1.63
N GLY A 57 10.57 -10.17 -0.37
CA GLY A 57 10.93 -9.29 0.73
C GLY A 57 9.83 -8.36 1.22
N TYR A 58 8.58 -8.61 0.85
CA TYR A 58 7.46 -7.81 1.33
C TYR A 58 7.05 -8.20 2.75
N GLU A 59 6.66 -7.21 3.51
CA GLU A 59 6.02 -7.36 4.82
C GLU A 59 4.61 -6.79 4.73
N TYR A 60 3.62 -7.58 5.13
CA TYR A 60 2.23 -7.18 5.18
C TYR A 60 1.77 -7.04 6.62
N TYR A 61 0.94 -6.03 6.87
CA TYR A 61 0.37 -5.76 8.19
C TYR A 61 -1.12 -5.45 8.06
N PHE A 62 -1.92 -5.99 8.99
CA PHE A 62 -3.24 -5.42 9.26
C PHE A 62 -3.08 -4.13 10.04
N ILE A 63 -3.93 -3.16 9.75
CA ILE A 63 -4.05 -1.93 10.52
C ILE A 63 -5.24 -2.09 11.44
N GLU A 64 -5.02 -2.08 12.74
CA GLU A 64 -6.08 -2.19 13.74
C GLU A 64 -6.45 -0.83 14.32
N TYR A 65 -7.73 -0.62 14.53
CA TYR A 65 -8.30 0.53 15.20
C TYR A 65 -9.40 0.06 16.14
N ASP A 66 -9.28 0.34 17.45
CA ASP A 66 -10.22 -0.11 18.48
C ASP A 66 -10.54 -1.62 18.40
N ASN A 67 -9.51 -2.44 18.24
CA ASN A 67 -9.56 -3.91 18.12
C ASN A 67 -10.22 -4.43 16.83
N ASP A 68 -10.60 -3.58 15.92
CA ASP A 68 -11.13 -3.95 14.60
C ASP A 68 -10.06 -3.80 13.52
N ILE A 69 -10.14 -4.63 12.50
CA ILE A 69 -9.27 -4.49 11.33
C ILE A 69 -9.82 -3.38 10.44
N ALA A 70 -9.09 -2.28 10.38
CA ALA A 70 -9.47 -1.07 9.66
C ALA A 70 -8.86 -0.96 8.26
N GLY A 71 -7.82 -1.74 7.98
CA GLY A 71 -7.13 -1.68 6.69
C GLY A 71 -5.90 -2.57 6.65
N PHE A 72 -5.05 -2.35 5.68
CA PHE A 72 -3.79 -3.07 5.56
C PHE A 72 -2.71 -2.22 4.91
N THR A 73 -1.46 -2.60 5.12
CA THR A 73 -0.31 -1.97 4.49
C THR A 73 0.71 -3.04 4.09
N ALA A 74 1.48 -2.74 3.05
CA ALA A 74 2.57 -3.60 2.60
C ALA A 74 3.79 -2.75 2.31
N ILE A 75 4.93 -3.19 2.78
CA ILE A 75 6.21 -2.50 2.63
C ILE A 75 7.29 -3.47 2.18
N ARG A 76 8.32 -2.92 1.53
CA ARG A 76 9.53 -3.68 1.20
C ARG A 76 10.76 -2.81 1.49
N ARG A 77 11.65 -3.34 2.33
CA ARG A 77 12.93 -2.70 2.56
C ARG A 77 13.84 -2.88 1.36
N GLU A 78 14.45 -1.80 0.92
CA GLU A 78 15.46 -1.78 -0.14
C GLU A 78 16.81 -1.35 0.45
N GLU A 79 17.84 -1.24 -0.38
CA GLU A 79 19.18 -0.93 0.11
C GLU A 79 19.25 0.41 0.85
N THR A 80 18.67 1.46 0.28
CA THR A 80 18.71 2.82 0.83
C THR A 80 17.35 3.43 1.10
N SER A 81 16.27 2.71 0.82
CA SER A 81 14.90 3.23 0.90
C SER A 81 13.92 2.20 1.42
N LEU A 82 12.73 2.68 1.74
CA LEU A 82 11.58 1.85 2.09
C LEU A 82 10.48 2.07 1.06
N PHE A 83 10.09 1.00 0.38
CA PHE A 83 8.97 1.05 -0.55
C PHE A 83 7.66 0.81 0.19
N LEU A 84 6.78 1.81 0.17
CA LEU A 84 5.40 1.69 0.65
C LEU A 84 4.55 1.19 -0.52
N SER A 85 4.43 -0.12 -0.63
CA SER A 85 3.71 -0.77 -1.75
C SER A 85 2.21 -0.55 -1.68
N LYS A 86 1.64 -0.64 -0.47
CA LYS A 86 0.19 -0.57 -0.26
C LYS A 86 -0.11 0.09 1.08
N LEU A 87 -1.08 1.00 1.08
CA LEU A 87 -1.63 1.61 2.28
C LEU A 87 -3.11 1.92 2.00
N TYR A 88 -3.99 1.09 2.53
CA TYR A 88 -5.42 1.18 2.28
C TYR A 88 -6.21 1.06 3.57
N VAL A 89 -7.19 1.93 3.72
CA VAL A 89 -8.07 2.00 4.90
C VAL A 89 -9.51 1.84 4.43
N LYS A 90 -10.28 1.02 5.13
CA LYS A 90 -11.72 0.88 4.89
C LYS A 90 -12.41 2.23 5.00
N ASN A 91 -13.43 2.44 4.18
CA ASN A 91 -14.14 3.72 4.08
C ASN A 91 -14.62 4.24 5.44
N GLU A 92 -15.20 3.36 6.26
CA GLU A 92 -15.72 3.72 7.59
C GLU A 92 -14.65 4.11 8.61
N TYR A 93 -13.39 3.78 8.34
CA TYR A 93 -12.26 4.13 9.23
C TYR A 93 -11.40 5.29 8.71
N ARG A 94 -11.78 5.89 7.59
CA ARG A 94 -11.04 7.04 7.04
C ARG A 94 -11.20 8.28 7.91
N LYS A 95 -10.28 9.23 7.76
CA LYS A 95 -10.23 10.48 8.52
C LYS A 95 -10.08 10.30 10.04
N LYS A 96 -9.51 9.18 10.46
CA LYS A 96 -9.21 8.87 11.86
C LYS A 96 -7.70 8.87 12.16
N GLY A 97 -6.88 9.30 11.20
CA GLY A 97 -5.43 9.39 11.37
C GLY A 97 -4.66 8.09 11.15
N LEU A 98 -5.28 7.05 10.59
CA LEU A 98 -4.63 5.76 10.39
C LEU A 98 -3.49 5.82 9.37
N ALA A 99 -3.68 6.51 8.26
CA ALA A 99 -2.61 6.66 7.26
C ALA A 99 -1.42 7.42 7.84
N SER A 100 -1.66 8.46 8.62
CA SER A 100 -0.60 9.20 9.31
C SER A 100 0.12 8.34 10.33
N PHE A 101 -0.60 7.51 11.07
CA PHE A 101 -0.01 6.55 12.00
C PHE A 101 0.96 5.60 11.28
N VAL A 102 0.55 5.03 10.13
CA VAL A 102 1.42 4.14 9.34
C VAL A 102 2.65 4.89 8.83
N VAL A 103 2.47 6.08 8.24
CA VAL A 103 3.59 6.86 7.72
C VAL A 103 4.59 7.21 8.82
N ASN A 104 4.11 7.62 10.00
CA ASN A 104 4.99 7.92 11.14
C ASN A 104 5.78 6.68 11.58
N TYR A 105 5.13 5.52 11.65
CA TYR A 105 5.81 4.25 11.94
C TYR A 105 6.92 3.96 10.93
N LEU A 106 6.66 4.18 9.64
CA LEU A 106 7.65 3.96 8.58
C LEU A 106 8.81 4.96 8.65
N GLU A 107 8.54 6.20 9.00
CA GLU A 107 9.59 7.20 9.22
C GLU A 107 10.53 6.80 10.36
N GLU A 108 9.97 6.39 11.51
CA GLU A 108 10.76 5.90 12.64
C GLU A 108 11.59 4.68 12.25
N ARG A 109 11.03 3.78 11.49
CA ARG A 109 11.74 2.60 10.99
C ARG A 109 12.88 2.98 10.06
N CYS A 110 12.68 3.93 9.16
CA CYS A 110 13.72 4.44 8.29
C CYS A 110 14.87 5.06 9.09
N GLU A 111 14.55 5.84 10.11
CA GLU A 111 15.57 6.43 11.00
C GLU A 111 16.38 5.35 11.71
N GLN A 112 15.72 4.34 12.26
CA GLN A 112 16.38 3.22 12.95
C GLN A 112 17.28 2.41 12.02
N ASP A 113 16.84 2.19 10.78
CA ASP A 113 17.54 1.36 9.80
C ASP A 113 18.53 2.15 8.93
N GLY A 114 18.62 3.48 9.12
CA GLY A 114 19.51 4.35 8.34
C GLY A 114 19.09 4.51 6.88
N LEU A 115 17.79 4.41 6.58
CA LEU A 115 17.26 4.55 5.22
C LEU A 115 17.02 6.02 4.89
N SER A 116 17.20 6.38 3.62
CA SER A 116 17.24 7.79 3.18
C SER A 116 15.87 8.35 2.84
N TYR A 117 14.95 7.51 2.37
CA TYR A 117 13.62 7.97 1.96
C TYR A 117 12.60 6.85 1.89
N ILE A 118 11.32 7.24 1.93
CA ILE A 118 10.17 6.38 1.65
C ILE A 118 9.65 6.75 0.28
N TRP A 119 9.32 5.77 -0.56
CA TRP A 119 8.70 6.03 -1.85
C TRP A 119 7.49 5.14 -2.08
N LEU A 120 6.60 5.59 -2.96
CA LEU A 120 5.36 4.89 -3.29
C LEU A 120 4.95 5.19 -4.72
N THR A 121 4.01 4.40 -5.24
CA THR A 121 3.31 4.68 -6.47
C THR A 121 1.82 4.91 -6.17
N VAL A 122 1.19 5.80 -6.92
CA VAL A 122 -0.23 6.11 -6.77
C VAL A 122 -0.83 6.40 -8.14
N ASN A 123 -2.02 5.87 -8.41
CA ASN A 123 -2.71 6.11 -9.68
C ASN A 123 -2.90 7.62 -9.89
N VAL A 124 -2.62 8.11 -11.10
CA VAL A 124 -2.69 9.54 -11.44
C VAL A 124 -4.08 10.14 -11.22
N ASN A 125 -5.12 9.32 -11.23
CA ASN A 125 -6.51 9.74 -11.01
C ASN A 125 -6.97 9.58 -9.57
N ASN A 126 -6.13 9.06 -8.68
CA ASN A 126 -6.43 8.94 -7.26
C ASN A 126 -6.06 10.23 -6.52
N HIS A 127 -6.82 11.29 -6.78
CA HIS A 127 -6.53 12.63 -6.25
C HIS A 127 -6.59 12.70 -4.74
N THR A 128 -7.48 11.95 -4.12
CA THR A 128 -7.61 11.88 -2.66
C THR A 128 -6.31 11.37 -2.02
N ALA A 129 -5.77 10.28 -2.52
CA ALA A 129 -4.51 9.71 -2.03
C ALA A 129 -3.32 10.64 -2.32
N ILE A 130 -3.22 11.18 -3.54
CA ILE A 130 -2.15 12.10 -3.94
C ILE A 130 -2.11 13.30 -2.98
N ASN A 131 -3.26 13.92 -2.74
CA ASN A 131 -3.36 15.08 -1.86
C ASN A 131 -3.01 14.72 -0.41
N ALA A 132 -3.43 13.55 0.07
CA ALA A 132 -3.10 13.07 1.40
C ALA A 132 -1.59 12.87 1.57
N TYR A 133 -0.92 12.28 0.58
CA TYR A 133 0.54 12.10 0.61
C TYR A 133 1.28 13.43 0.52
N LYS A 134 0.82 14.36 -0.31
CA LYS A 134 1.39 15.71 -0.37
C LYS A 134 1.34 16.42 0.99
N ARG A 135 0.21 16.30 1.70
CA ARG A 135 0.07 16.87 3.05
C ARG A 135 1.04 16.26 4.06
N LYS A 136 1.46 15.01 3.83
CA LYS A 136 2.44 14.31 4.67
C LYS A 136 3.90 14.56 4.28
N GLY A 137 4.13 15.40 3.27
CA GLY A 137 5.45 15.78 2.83
C GLY A 137 6.02 14.98 1.66
N PHE A 138 5.22 14.12 1.04
CA PHE A 138 5.64 13.43 -0.18
C PHE A 138 5.57 14.36 -1.39
N VAL A 139 6.50 14.19 -2.31
CA VAL A 139 6.54 14.94 -3.58
C VAL A 139 6.58 13.98 -4.76
N ILE A 140 5.95 14.36 -5.86
CA ILE A 140 6.01 13.60 -7.10
C ILE A 140 7.39 13.80 -7.72
N PHE A 141 8.09 12.69 -8.04
CA PHE A 141 9.40 12.77 -8.67
C PHE A 141 9.47 12.06 -10.03
N LYS A 142 8.45 11.29 -10.39
CA LYS A 142 8.40 10.54 -11.64
C LYS A 142 6.97 10.17 -11.99
N ASN A 143 6.69 9.99 -13.28
CA ASN A 143 5.46 9.41 -13.79
C ASN A 143 5.79 8.23 -14.68
N GLU A 144 5.02 7.15 -14.60
CA GLU A 144 5.23 5.97 -15.42
C GLU A 144 3.90 5.28 -15.73
N CYS A 145 3.74 4.93 -17.01
CA CYS A 145 2.64 4.08 -17.45
C CYS A 145 3.21 2.68 -17.68
N THR A 146 2.78 1.72 -16.89
CA THR A 146 3.32 0.35 -16.89
C THR A 146 2.31 -0.62 -17.46
N ASP A 147 2.74 -1.45 -18.42
CA ASP A 147 1.98 -2.60 -18.88
C ASP A 147 2.00 -3.68 -17.80
N ILE A 148 0.82 -4.05 -17.27
CA ILE A 148 0.69 -5.07 -16.23
C ILE A 148 0.19 -6.41 -16.77
N GLY A 149 0.12 -6.57 -18.11
CA GLY A 149 -0.39 -7.77 -18.77
C GLY A 149 -1.90 -7.72 -18.99
N GLY A 150 -2.44 -8.71 -19.70
CA GLY A 150 -3.87 -8.81 -19.95
C GLY A 150 -4.47 -7.66 -20.77
N GLY A 151 -3.63 -6.83 -21.39
CA GLY A 151 -4.07 -5.62 -22.10
C GLY A 151 -4.32 -4.42 -21.18
N TYR A 152 -3.89 -4.48 -19.92
CA TYR A 152 -4.09 -3.43 -18.93
C TYR A 152 -2.82 -2.66 -18.62
N TYR A 153 -3.00 -1.41 -18.20
CA TYR A 153 -1.91 -0.50 -17.86
C TYR A 153 -2.17 0.16 -16.50
N MET A 154 -1.08 0.46 -15.80
CA MET A 154 -1.08 1.27 -14.58
C MET A 154 -0.38 2.59 -14.88
N ASP A 155 -1.13 3.69 -14.81
CA ASP A 155 -0.59 5.04 -14.99
C ASP A 155 -0.42 5.67 -13.62
N ASP A 156 0.82 5.75 -13.15
CA ASP A 156 1.15 6.10 -11.77
C ASP A 156 2.08 7.30 -11.66
N HIS A 157 1.84 8.09 -10.63
CA HIS A 157 2.84 9.00 -10.06
C HIS A 157 3.71 8.23 -9.08
N PHE A 158 5.01 8.47 -9.12
CA PHE A 158 5.96 8.02 -8.10
C PHE A 158 6.20 9.21 -7.15
N MET A 159 5.98 8.96 -5.86
CA MET A 159 6.14 9.97 -4.83
C MET A 159 7.17 9.51 -3.81
N LYS A 160 7.90 10.47 -3.22
CA LYS A 160 8.85 10.15 -2.17
C LYS A 160 8.85 11.21 -1.07
N LYS A 161 9.25 10.77 0.12
CA LYS A 161 9.51 11.61 1.26
C LYS A 161 10.91 11.32 1.80
N ASN A 162 11.78 12.31 1.78
CA ASN A 162 13.12 12.18 2.35
C ASN A 162 13.05 12.12 3.88
N ILE A 163 13.88 11.27 4.46
CA ILE A 163 13.99 11.13 5.91
C ILE A 163 15.19 11.94 6.36
N ASN A 164 14.94 12.87 7.24
CA ASN A 164 16.00 13.71 7.79
C ASN A 164 16.78 12.90 8.84
N SER A 165 18.07 12.83 8.63
CA SER A 165 18.98 12.25 9.61
C SER A 165 19.40 13.29 10.64
#